data_d646a63cc1f1755b0728eeae0a9cf2b0
#
_entry.id   d646a63cc1f1755b0728eeae0a9cf2b0
#
_cell.length_a   1.000
_cell.length_b   1.000
_cell.length_c   1.000
_cell.angle_alpha   90.00
_cell.angle_beta   90.00
_cell.angle_gamma   90.00
#
_symmetry.space_group_name_H-M   'P 1'
#
loop_
_entity.id
_entity.type
_entity.pdbx_description
1 polymer ?
#
loop_
_entity_poly.entity_id
_entity_poly.type
_entity_poly.pdbx_seq_one_letter_code
_entity_poly.pdbx_strand_id
1 'polypeptide(L)'
;MKTNSTAISALVALALTGCNLDSRTKVIRPADRPVAEVSAIAAMKGEQLTEKCSFEKDGYTLLYRRHSPKCEPGVKYPLVLFLHGAGERGNDNTATLVHGVVPICRYAMRHGDAFVVAPQCPSGKKWVDQDWSTQSMRRPETPSAEMAAVMALMRELVATLPVDPTRVYVTGISMGGFGTWDITSRMPGFFAAAMPICGGVDETTAELYRRLPLRFFHGSVDGAVPVGYSRRMDKALADAGIEHGYTEYPNVNHDCWTRTYANDDVLAWLFAQIRGR
;
A
#
# COMPACT_ATOMS: atom_id res chain seq x y z
N MET A 1 23.74 -35.52 66.98
CA MET A 1 22.43 -35.90 66.57
C MET A 1 22.14 -35.10 65.29
N LYS A 2 21.87 -35.77 64.21
CA LYS A 2 21.65 -35.23 62.87
C LYS A 2 20.17 -34.90 62.71
N THR A 3 19.85 -33.73 62.21
CA THR A 3 18.52 -33.51 61.59
C THR A 3 18.73 -32.84 60.22
N ASN A 4 18.42 -33.61 59.21
CA ASN A 4 18.29 -33.15 57.82
C ASN A 4 17.02 -32.32 57.68
N SER A 5 17.12 -31.15 57.02
CA SER A 5 16.00 -30.43 56.52
C SER A 5 16.11 -30.32 55.01
N THR A 6 15.28 -31.07 54.31
CA THR A 6 15.16 -31.10 52.85
C THR A 6 14.30 -29.92 52.43
N ALA A 7 14.87 -28.95 51.74
CA ALA A 7 14.11 -27.86 51.08
C ALA A 7 13.59 -28.37 49.75
N ILE A 8 12.27 -28.40 49.61
CA ILE A 8 11.56 -28.70 48.36
C ILE A 8 11.44 -27.39 47.58
N SER A 9 12.22 -27.28 46.51
CA SER A 9 12.05 -26.20 45.53
C SER A 9 10.83 -26.49 44.64
N ALA A 10 9.77 -25.74 44.84
CA ALA A 10 8.63 -25.73 43.92
C ALA A 10 8.98 -24.96 42.66
N LEU A 11 9.18 -25.67 41.56
CA LEU A 11 9.26 -25.09 40.22
C LEU A 11 7.83 -24.60 39.83
N VAL A 12 7.62 -23.30 39.82
CA VAL A 12 6.43 -22.69 39.19
C VAL A 12 6.68 -22.70 37.69
N ALA A 13 6.11 -23.68 37.01
CA ALA A 13 6.00 -23.64 35.54
C ALA A 13 5.00 -22.56 35.16
N LEU A 14 5.51 -21.39 34.67
CA LEU A 14 4.68 -20.41 34.00
C LEU A 14 4.26 -21.04 32.66
N ALA A 15 3.03 -21.51 32.59
CA ALA A 15 2.40 -21.84 31.32
C ALA A 15 2.21 -20.55 30.52
N LEU A 16 3.09 -20.29 29.57
CA LEU A 16 2.86 -19.36 28.50
C LEU A 16 1.68 -19.90 27.67
N THR A 17 0.49 -19.45 28.01
CA THR A 17 -0.67 -19.61 27.12
C THR A 17 -0.33 -18.84 25.85
N GLY A 18 0.12 -19.60 24.84
CA GLY A 18 0.32 -19.08 23.49
C GLY A 18 -0.99 -18.47 23.02
N CYS A 19 -0.92 -17.18 22.71
CA CYS A 19 -1.97 -16.51 21.98
C CYS A 19 -2.14 -17.29 20.66
N ASN A 20 -3.22 -18.05 20.55
CA ASN A 20 -3.63 -18.72 19.33
C ASN A 20 -3.82 -17.63 18.26
N LEU A 21 -2.81 -17.44 17.42
CA LEU A 21 -2.95 -16.72 16.16
C LEU A 21 -4.06 -17.42 15.39
N ASP A 22 -5.16 -16.69 15.19
CA ASP A 22 -6.34 -17.13 14.51
C ASP A 22 -5.98 -17.84 13.19
N SER A 23 -6.22 -19.14 13.13
CA SER A 23 -5.82 -20.06 12.05
C SER A 23 -6.56 -19.83 10.74
N ARG A 24 -7.21 -18.67 10.57
CA ARG A 24 -8.12 -18.34 9.47
C ARG A 24 -7.48 -17.52 8.35
N THR A 25 -6.20 -17.16 8.43
CA THR A 25 -5.50 -16.55 7.31
C THR A 25 -4.76 -17.65 6.56
N LYS A 26 -5.42 -18.26 5.59
CA LYS A 26 -4.81 -19.26 4.72
C LYS A 26 -3.81 -18.58 3.80
N VAL A 27 -2.55 -18.51 4.22
CA VAL A 27 -1.46 -18.06 3.36
C VAL A 27 -1.15 -19.19 2.38
N ILE A 28 -1.63 -19.07 1.15
CA ILE A 28 -1.26 -20.00 0.07
C ILE A 28 0.14 -19.57 -0.41
N ARG A 29 1.12 -20.46 -0.31
CA ARG A 29 2.45 -20.20 -0.85
C ARG A 29 2.43 -20.37 -2.38
N PRO A 30 3.16 -19.56 -3.18
CA PRO A 30 3.22 -19.70 -4.63
C PRO A 30 3.64 -21.08 -5.10
N ALA A 31 4.54 -21.73 -4.35
CA ALA A 31 5.00 -23.10 -4.60
C ALA A 31 3.89 -24.17 -4.49
N ASP A 32 2.77 -23.82 -3.86
CA ASP A 32 1.65 -24.75 -3.64
C ASP A 32 0.58 -24.66 -4.74
N ARG A 33 0.75 -23.75 -5.73
CA ARG A 33 -0.20 -23.60 -6.84
C ARG A 33 0.25 -24.39 -8.07
N PRO A 34 -0.68 -25.05 -8.78
CA PRO A 34 -0.39 -25.69 -10.07
C PRO A 34 0.18 -24.69 -11.08
N VAL A 35 1.20 -25.09 -11.83
CA VAL A 35 1.84 -24.26 -12.87
C VAL A 35 0.81 -23.71 -13.87
N ALA A 36 -0.18 -24.50 -14.25
CA ALA A 36 -1.26 -24.07 -15.16
C ALA A 36 -2.07 -22.91 -14.59
N GLU A 37 -2.35 -22.89 -13.28
CA GLU A 37 -3.06 -21.80 -12.61
C GLU A 37 -2.22 -20.52 -12.59
N VAL A 38 -0.93 -20.62 -12.27
CA VAL A 38 -0.01 -19.49 -12.30
C VAL A 38 0.09 -18.90 -13.71
N SER A 39 0.17 -19.74 -14.73
CA SER A 39 0.19 -19.30 -16.13
C SER A 39 -1.11 -18.62 -16.56
N ALA A 40 -2.26 -19.15 -16.12
CA ALA A 40 -3.55 -18.54 -16.40
C ALA A 40 -3.67 -17.15 -15.76
N ILE A 41 -3.26 -17.00 -14.49
CA ILE A 41 -3.24 -15.69 -13.80
C ILE A 41 -2.31 -14.71 -14.54
N ALA A 42 -1.15 -15.15 -15.01
CA ALA A 42 -0.20 -14.32 -15.74
C ALA A 42 -0.74 -13.80 -17.08
N ALA A 43 -1.67 -14.53 -17.70
CA ALA A 43 -2.29 -14.14 -18.98
C ALA A 43 -3.49 -13.18 -18.82
N MET A 44 -4.08 -13.05 -17.64
CA MET A 44 -5.29 -12.23 -17.43
C MET A 44 -4.98 -10.74 -17.62
N LYS A 45 -5.90 -10.03 -18.30
CA LYS A 45 -5.84 -8.58 -18.49
C LYS A 45 -6.53 -7.85 -17.33
N GLY A 46 -6.28 -6.55 -17.18
CA GLY A 46 -6.83 -5.74 -16.08
C GLY A 46 -8.35 -5.77 -15.99
N GLU A 47 -9.04 -5.77 -17.14
CA GLU A 47 -10.51 -5.84 -17.20
C GLU A 47 -11.07 -7.20 -16.75
N GLN A 48 -10.30 -8.27 -16.91
CA GLN A 48 -10.66 -9.62 -16.44
C GLN A 48 -10.36 -9.78 -14.93
N LEU A 49 -9.41 -9.02 -14.43
CA LEU A 49 -8.99 -9.03 -13.02
C LEU A 49 -9.85 -8.15 -12.12
N THR A 50 -10.52 -7.14 -12.69
CA THR A 50 -11.17 -6.09 -11.91
C THR A 50 -12.56 -5.76 -12.46
N GLU A 51 -13.46 -5.36 -11.60
CA GLU A 51 -14.79 -4.83 -11.93
C GLU A 51 -14.81 -3.28 -11.88
N LYS A 52 -15.75 -2.66 -12.63
CA LYS A 52 -16.02 -1.22 -12.56
C LYS A 52 -16.95 -0.95 -11.39
N CYS A 53 -16.57 -0.02 -10.52
CA CYS A 53 -17.34 0.40 -9.36
C CYS A 53 -17.46 1.93 -9.34
N SER A 54 -18.41 2.43 -8.56
CA SER A 54 -18.54 3.84 -8.18
C SER A 54 -18.79 3.97 -6.69
N PHE A 55 -18.37 5.07 -6.13
CA PHE A 55 -18.60 5.46 -4.75
C PHE A 55 -19.14 6.87 -4.71
N GLU A 56 -20.25 7.07 -4.01
CA GLU A 56 -20.89 8.38 -3.90
C GLU A 56 -20.87 8.86 -2.45
N LYS A 57 -20.41 10.07 -2.26
CA LYS A 57 -20.42 10.74 -0.97
C LYS A 57 -20.51 12.25 -1.12
N ASP A 58 -21.42 12.86 -0.39
CA ASP A 58 -21.61 14.31 -0.31
C ASP A 58 -21.73 14.98 -1.71
N GLY A 59 -22.40 14.30 -2.65
CA GLY A 59 -22.59 14.75 -4.03
C GLY A 59 -21.37 14.57 -4.94
N TYR A 60 -20.31 13.91 -4.46
CA TYR A 60 -19.13 13.55 -5.25
C TYR A 60 -19.17 12.08 -5.65
N THR A 61 -19.04 11.80 -6.95
CA THR A 61 -18.93 10.43 -7.49
C THR A 61 -17.48 10.12 -7.82
N LEU A 62 -16.91 9.10 -7.15
CA LEU A 62 -15.59 8.58 -7.43
C LEU A 62 -15.69 7.25 -8.17
N LEU A 63 -15.22 7.19 -9.40
CA LEU A 63 -15.10 5.93 -10.16
C LEU A 63 -13.86 5.17 -9.70
N TYR A 64 -13.97 3.84 -9.59
CA TYR A 64 -12.82 3.01 -9.24
C TYR A 64 -12.91 1.61 -9.83
N ARG A 65 -11.77 0.96 -9.99
CA ARG A 65 -11.66 -0.47 -10.30
C ARG A 65 -11.44 -1.24 -9.01
N ARG A 66 -12.04 -2.41 -8.92
CA ARG A 66 -11.85 -3.31 -7.78
C ARG A 66 -11.57 -4.74 -8.23
N HIS A 67 -10.46 -5.29 -7.76
CA HIS A 67 -10.26 -6.73 -7.69
C HIS A 67 -10.82 -7.24 -6.37
N SER A 68 -11.54 -8.33 -6.41
CA SER A 68 -12.12 -8.97 -5.23
C SER A 68 -11.66 -10.42 -5.17
N PRO A 69 -11.14 -10.90 -4.03
CA PRO A 69 -10.84 -12.32 -3.83
C PRO A 69 -12.13 -13.14 -3.87
N LYS A 70 -12.01 -14.44 -4.13
CA LYS A 70 -13.10 -15.37 -3.89
C LYS A 70 -13.25 -15.52 -2.38
N CYS A 71 -14.15 -14.70 -1.79
CA CYS A 71 -14.32 -14.64 -0.34
C CYS A 71 -14.84 -15.96 0.22
N GLU A 72 -14.16 -16.48 1.23
CA GLU A 72 -14.58 -17.64 2.03
C GLU A 72 -15.23 -17.15 3.33
N PRO A 73 -16.27 -17.84 3.86
CA PRO A 73 -16.92 -17.44 5.10
C PRO A 73 -15.94 -17.35 6.27
N GLY A 74 -15.94 -16.22 6.99
CA GLY A 74 -15.09 -15.99 8.16
C GLY A 74 -13.63 -15.67 7.85
N VAL A 75 -13.20 -15.64 6.58
CA VAL A 75 -11.85 -15.25 6.17
C VAL A 75 -11.80 -13.75 5.90
N LYS A 76 -10.73 -13.11 6.37
CA LYS A 76 -10.44 -11.70 6.08
C LYS A 76 -9.22 -11.59 5.18
N TYR A 77 -9.26 -10.62 4.26
CA TYR A 77 -8.28 -10.44 3.20
C TYR A 77 -7.56 -9.10 3.32
N PRO A 78 -6.31 -8.98 2.86
CA PRO A 78 -5.65 -7.69 2.71
C PRO A 78 -6.42 -6.77 1.75
N LEU A 79 -6.18 -5.46 1.88
CA LEU A 79 -6.68 -4.44 0.96
C LEU A 79 -5.52 -3.56 0.49
N VAL A 80 -5.36 -3.41 -0.82
CA VAL A 80 -4.36 -2.53 -1.43
C VAL A 80 -5.07 -1.38 -2.15
N LEU A 81 -4.74 -0.14 -1.78
CA LEU A 81 -5.08 1.05 -2.55
C LEU A 81 -3.96 1.35 -3.52
N PHE A 82 -4.29 1.47 -4.81
CA PHE A 82 -3.39 1.94 -5.86
C PHE A 82 -3.84 3.29 -6.39
N LEU A 83 -2.95 4.29 -6.38
CA LEU A 83 -3.18 5.62 -6.94
C LEU A 83 -2.38 5.80 -8.22
N HIS A 84 -3.07 6.04 -9.32
CA HIS A 84 -2.48 6.18 -10.65
C HIS A 84 -1.78 7.54 -10.87
N GLY A 85 -0.98 7.65 -11.92
CA GLY A 85 -0.31 8.86 -12.37
C GLY A 85 -1.22 9.84 -13.11
N ALA A 86 -0.66 10.95 -13.55
CA ALA A 86 -1.43 12.01 -14.21
C ALA A 86 -1.99 11.61 -15.57
N GLY A 87 -1.33 10.66 -16.26
CA GLY A 87 -1.74 10.18 -17.58
C GLY A 87 -3.05 9.37 -17.57
N GLU A 88 -3.39 8.76 -16.44
CA GLU A 88 -4.54 7.87 -16.29
C GLU A 88 -5.80 8.58 -15.77
N ARG A 89 -5.74 9.93 -15.65
CA ARG A 89 -6.91 10.75 -15.28
C ARG A 89 -8.02 10.61 -16.32
N GLY A 90 -9.24 10.62 -15.86
CA GLY A 90 -10.42 10.52 -16.75
C GLY A 90 -11.67 10.11 -16.01
N ASN A 91 -12.64 9.64 -16.79
CA ASN A 91 -13.94 9.15 -16.31
C ASN A 91 -14.37 7.85 -17.01
N ASP A 92 -13.44 7.16 -17.66
CA ASP A 92 -13.70 5.90 -18.39
C ASP A 92 -13.68 4.66 -17.46
N ASN A 93 -13.17 4.84 -16.24
CA ASN A 93 -12.94 3.77 -15.27
C ASN A 93 -12.13 2.61 -15.87
N THR A 94 -11.14 2.93 -16.73
CA THR A 94 -10.31 1.95 -17.43
C THR A 94 -8.83 2.35 -17.45
N ALA A 95 -8.51 3.62 -17.69
CA ALA A 95 -7.13 4.09 -17.78
C ALA A 95 -6.31 3.81 -16.51
N THR A 96 -6.94 3.78 -15.33
CA THR A 96 -6.28 3.42 -14.07
C THR A 96 -5.64 2.01 -14.08
N LEU A 97 -5.97 1.15 -15.05
CA LEU A 97 -5.41 -0.20 -15.19
C LEU A 97 -4.08 -0.25 -15.95
N VAL A 98 -3.65 0.85 -16.55
CA VAL A 98 -2.46 0.89 -17.43
C VAL A 98 -1.18 0.53 -16.68
N HIS A 99 -1.05 1.00 -15.42
CA HIS A 99 0.14 0.76 -14.61
C HIS A 99 -0.23 0.18 -13.23
N GLY A 100 0.65 -0.63 -12.64
CA GLY A 100 0.61 -1.06 -11.24
C GLY A 100 -0.51 -2.03 -10.84
N VAL A 101 -1.76 -1.79 -11.23
CA VAL A 101 -2.92 -2.59 -10.80
C VAL A 101 -2.76 -4.07 -11.18
N VAL A 102 -2.45 -4.32 -12.46
CA VAL A 102 -2.35 -5.69 -12.98
C VAL A 102 -1.25 -6.52 -12.29
N PRO A 103 0.00 -6.05 -12.14
CA PRO A 103 1.01 -6.80 -11.41
C PRO A 103 0.64 -6.99 -9.92
N ILE A 104 0.02 -6.02 -9.26
CA ILE A 104 -0.43 -6.15 -7.87
C ILE A 104 -1.52 -7.22 -7.75
N CYS A 105 -2.53 -7.21 -8.63
CA CYS A 105 -3.58 -8.24 -8.63
C CYS A 105 -3.00 -9.64 -8.89
N ARG A 106 -2.12 -9.76 -9.89
CA ARG A 106 -1.48 -11.05 -10.21
C ARG A 106 -0.62 -11.57 -9.05
N TYR A 107 0.09 -10.67 -8.37
CA TYR A 107 0.84 -11.02 -7.16
C TYR A 107 -0.12 -11.51 -6.06
N ALA A 108 -1.15 -10.72 -5.74
CA ALA A 108 -2.14 -11.06 -4.72
C ALA A 108 -2.77 -12.44 -4.97
N MET A 109 -3.28 -12.67 -6.18
CA MET A 109 -3.89 -13.96 -6.57
C MET A 109 -2.94 -15.15 -6.38
N ARG A 110 -1.64 -14.97 -6.63
CA ARG A 110 -0.64 -16.04 -6.42
C ARG A 110 -0.34 -16.30 -4.94
N HIS A 111 -0.60 -15.35 -4.03
CA HIS A 111 -0.14 -15.35 -2.64
C HIS A 111 -1.26 -15.27 -1.58
N GLY A 112 -2.44 -15.80 -1.87
CA GLY A 112 -3.56 -15.87 -0.92
C GLY A 112 -4.68 -14.88 -1.19
N ASP A 113 -4.50 -14.07 -2.26
CA ASP A 113 -5.45 -13.06 -2.74
C ASP A 113 -5.63 -11.84 -1.82
N ALA A 114 -6.18 -10.78 -2.37
CA ALA A 114 -6.45 -9.52 -1.67
C ALA A 114 -7.49 -8.70 -2.44
N PHE A 115 -8.16 -7.77 -1.78
CA PHE A 115 -8.82 -6.68 -2.47
C PHE A 115 -7.78 -5.71 -3.03
N VAL A 116 -7.93 -5.30 -4.29
CA VAL A 116 -7.14 -4.22 -4.88
C VAL A 116 -8.09 -3.16 -5.42
N VAL A 117 -7.91 -1.92 -4.99
CA VAL A 117 -8.79 -0.79 -5.30
C VAL A 117 -7.98 0.29 -5.98
N ALA A 118 -8.42 0.70 -7.16
CA ALA A 118 -7.77 1.70 -7.97
C ALA A 118 -8.78 2.77 -8.41
N PRO A 119 -8.95 3.85 -7.62
CA PRO A 119 -9.80 4.95 -7.99
C PRO A 119 -9.24 5.70 -9.20
N GLN A 120 -10.12 6.34 -9.97
CA GLN A 120 -9.73 7.20 -11.09
C GLN A 120 -9.96 8.67 -10.72
N CYS A 121 -8.87 9.43 -10.72
CA CYS A 121 -8.90 10.88 -10.58
C CYS A 121 -9.47 11.50 -11.87
N PRO A 122 -10.45 12.41 -11.80
CA PRO A 122 -11.02 13.04 -12.98
C PRO A 122 -10.01 13.86 -13.79
N SER A 123 -10.30 14.08 -15.07
CA SER A 123 -9.51 14.95 -15.94
C SER A 123 -9.36 16.35 -15.33
N GLY A 124 -8.16 16.91 -15.40
CA GLY A 124 -7.85 18.24 -14.85
C GLY A 124 -7.72 18.30 -13.33
N LYS A 125 -8.03 17.20 -12.60
CA LYS A 125 -7.93 17.11 -11.15
C LYS A 125 -6.62 16.44 -10.71
N LYS A 126 -6.35 16.46 -9.39
CA LYS A 126 -5.12 15.89 -8.80
C LYS A 126 -5.47 15.20 -7.48
N TRP A 127 -4.69 14.19 -7.11
CA TRP A 127 -4.78 13.62 -5.76
C TRP A 127 -4.35 14.61 -4.68
N VAL A 128 -3.39 15.48 -5.00
CA VAL A 128 -2.91 16.55 -4.12
C VAL A 128 -2.83 17.83 -4.95
N ASP A 129 -3.41 18.92 -4.46
CA ASP A 129 -3.35 20.22 -5.11
C ASP A 129 -1.97 20.86 -4.96
N GLN A 130 -1.03 20.37 -5.78
CA GLN A 130 0.37 20.76 -5.78
C GLN A 130 0.90 20.87 -7.21
N ASP A 131 1.82 21.78 -7.43
CA ASP A 131 2.61 21.85 -8.65
C ASP A 131 3.75 20.81 -8.59
N TRP A 132 3.73 19.85 -9.51
CA TRP A 132 4.69 18.74 -9.54
C TRP A 132 6.08 19.14 -10.07
N SER A 133 6.18 20.28 -10.77
CA SER A 133 7.44 20.78 -11.35
C SER A 133 8.30 21.54 -10.35
N THR A 134 7.76 21.88 -9.17
CA THR A 134 8.53 22.58 -8.14
C THR A 134 9.58 21.68 -7.51
N GLN A 135 10.65 22.28 -6.99
CA GLN A 135 11.74 21.55 -6.34
C GLN A 135 11.40 21.12 -4.89
N SER A 136 10.38 21.72 -4.29
CA SER A 136 9.91 21.43 -2.95
C SER A 136 8.42 21.74 -2.85
N MET A 137 7.75 21.16 -1.88
CA MET A 137 6.34 21.41 -1.60
C MET A 137 6.09 21.56 -0.11
N ARG A 138 4.94 22.16 0.21
CA ARG A 138 4.32 22.06 1.54
C ARG A 138 3.03 21.29 1.41
N ARG A 139 2.80 20.37 2.31
CA ARG A 139 1.54 19.60 2.34
C ARG A 139 0.35 20.55 2.49
N PRO A 140 -0.63 20.53 1.58
CA PRO A 140 -1.84 21.33 1.73
C PRO A 140 -2.54 21.01 3.06
N GLU A 141 -3.07 22.01 3.72
CA GLU A 141 -3.78 21.84 5.00
C GLU A 141 -4.99 20.92 4.83
N THR A 142 -5.80 21.17 3.81
CA THR A 142 -6.97 20.36 3.46
C THR A 142 -6.66 19.39 2.32
N PRO A 143 -7.26 18.18 2.30
CA PRO A 143 -7.16 17.30 1.15
C PRO A 143 -7.89 17.90 -0.06
N SER A 144 -7.50 17.51 -1.28
CA SER A 144 -8.34 17.71 -2.46
C SER A 144 -9.67 16.97 -2.31
N ALA A 145 -10.70 17.37 -3.06
CA ALA A 145 -11.99 16.67 -3.06
C ALA A 145 -11.82 15.20 -3.46
N GLU A 146 -10.95 14.95 -4.43
CA GLU A 146 -10.57 13.60 -4.91
C GLU A 146 -9.97 12.76 -3.79
N MET A 147 -9.01 13.32 -3.04
CA MET A 147 -8.37 12.63 -1.92
C MET A 147 -9.35 12.41 -0.77
N ALA A 148 -10.21 13.39 -0.48
CA ALA A 148 -11.25 13.25 0.54
C ALA A 148 -12.21 12.10 0.20
N ALA A 149 -12.61 11.96 -1.07
CA ALA A 149 -13.45 10.85 -1.55
C ALA A 149 -12.73 9.50 -1.44
N VAL A 150 -11.43 9.43 -1.80
CA VAL A 150 -10.62 8.21 -1.62
C VAL A 150 -10.53 7.82 -0.14
N MET A 151 -10.28 8.77 0.75
CA MET A 151 -10.23 8.51 2.21
C MET A 151 -11.57 7.97 2.74
N ALA A 152 -12.69 8.50 2.24
CA ALA A 152 -14.02 8.02 2.60
C ALA A 152 -14.29 6.61 2.05
N LEU A 153 -13.98 6.36 0.77
CA LEU A 153 -14.07 5.03 0.14
C LEU A 153 -13.29 3.98 0.93
N MET A 154 -12.05 4.28 1.30
CA MET A 154 -11.22 3.33 2.04
C MET A 154 -11.80 2.97 3.41
N ARG A 155 -12.38 3.93 4.14
CA ARG A 155 -13.06 3.64 5.41
C ARG A 155 -14.29 2.76 5.20
N GLU A 156 -15.08 3.03 4.16
CA GLU A 156 -16.27 2.24 3.83
C GLU A 156 -15.90 0.80 3.46
N LEU A 157 -14.92 0.61 2.59
CA LEU A 157 -14.49 -0.73 2.17
C LEU A 157 -13.97 -1.56 3.34
N VAL A 158 -13.20 -0.96 4.25
CA VAL A 158 -12.74 -1.66 5.47
C VAL A 158 -13.89 -2.01 6.40
N ALA A 159 -14.95 -1.21 6.45
CA ALA A 159 -16.12 -1.45 7.29
C ALA A 159 -17.09 -2.47 6.71
N THR A 160 -17.20 -2.57 5.39
CA THR A 160 -18.27 -3.33 4.70
C THR A 160 -17.79 -4.63 4.06
N LEU A 161 -16.52 -4.72 3.67
CA LEU A 161 -15.95 -5.92 3.07
C LEU A 161 -15.21 -6.77 4.12
N PRO A 162 -14.97 -8.06 3.88
CA PRO A 162 -14.18 -8.92 4.75
C PRO A 162 -12.69 -8.58 4.67
N VAL A 163 -12.33 -7.33 4.94
CA VAL A 163 -10.98 -6.82 4.98
C VAL A 163 -10.36 -7.07 6.36
N ASP A 164 -9.09 -7.49 6.36
CA ASP A 164 -8.27 -7.46 7.57
C ASP A 164 -7.78 -6.02 7.80
N PRO A 165 -8.30 -5.31 8.83
CA PRO A 165 -7.95 -3.91 9.05
C PRO A 165 -6.49 -3.71 9.48
N THR A 166 -5.77 -4.78 9.82
CA THR A 166 -4.33 -4.75 10.12
C THR A 166 -3.46 -4.93 8.88
N ARG A 167 -4.05 -5.20 7.71
CA ARG A 167 -3.36 -5.47 6.44
C ARG A 167 -3.91 -4.60 5.31
N VAL A 168 -3.97 -3.30 5.54
CA VAL A 168 -4.38 -2.29 4.55
C VAL A 168 -3.15 -1.56 4.06
N TYR A 169 -2.92 -1.57 2.76
CA TYR A 169 -1.70 -1.02 2.14
C TYR A 169 -2.05 0.08 1.15
N VAL A 170 -1.09 0.96 0.87
CA VAL A 170 -1.22 1.97 -0.17
C VAL A 170 0.05 2.09 -0.99
N THR A 171 -0.13 2.22 -2.30
CA THR A 171 0.94 2.51 -3.25
C THR A 171 0.42 3.39 -4.38
N GLY A 172 1.31 4.05 -5.09
CA GLY A 172 0.93 4.87 -6.23
C GLY A 172 2.14 5.43 -6.93
N ILE A 173 1.95 5.87 -8.17
CA ILE A 173 3.00 6.31 -9.08
C ILE A 173 2.86 7.78 -9.43
N SER A 174 3.96 8.54 -9.55
CA SER A 174 3.94 9.92 -10.02
C SER A 174 2.94 10.77 -9.22
N MET A 175 1.92 11.34 -9.85
CA MET A 175 0.79 11.99 -9.16
C MET A 175 0.22 11.11 -8.02
N GLY A 176 0.09 9.80 -8.23
CA GLY A 176 -0.33 8.84 -7.20
C GLY A 176 0.73 8.59 -6.12
N GLY A 177 2.01 8.80 -6.43
CA GLY A 177 3.09 8.82 -5.45
C GLY A 177 2.93 9.99 -4.47
N PHE A 178 2.62 11.21 -4.98
CA PHE A 178 2.21 12.34 -4.14
C PHE A 178 0.97 11.99 -3.30
N GLY A 179 -0.04 11.37 -3.93
CA GLY A 179 -1.26 10.93 -3.23
C GLY A 179 -0.98 9.90 -2.14
N THR A 180 -0.02 9.00 -2.34
CA THR A 180 0.37 7.99 -1.35
C THR A 180 0.99 8.65 -0.10
N TRP A 181 1.88 9.61 -0.28
CA TRP A 181 2.41 10.41 0.82
C TRP A 181 1.32 11.21 1.54
N ASP A 182 0.44 11.85 0.79
CA ASP A 182 -0.63 12.69 1.36
C ASP A 182 -1.63 11.87 2.18
N ILE A 183 -2.18 10.79 1.62
CA ILE A 183 -3.20 9.98 2.31
C ILE A 183 -2.65 9.35 3.59
N THR A 184 -1.40 8.90 3.60
CA THR A 184 -0.79 8.30 4.79
C THR A 184 -0.56 9.32 5.89
N SER A 185 -0.23 10.56 5.55
CA SER A 185 -0.12 11.66 6.50
C SER A 185 -1.46 12.10 7.10
N ARG A 186 -2.58 11.90 6.34
CA ARG A 186 -3.94 12.28 6.77
C ARG A 186 -4.68 11.18 7.52
N MET A 187 -4.25 9.94 7.36
CA MET A 187 -4.86 8.76 7.99
C MET A 187 -3.83 8.00 8.86
N PRO A 188 -3.26 8.65 9.89
CA PRO A 188 -2.25 8.01 10.73
C PRO A 188 -2.82 6.74 11.37
N GLY A 189 -2.05 5.65 11.32
CA GLY A 189 -2.45 4.36 11.85
C GLY A 189 -3.55 3.64 11.06
N PHE A 190 -3.92 4.08 9.85
CA PHE A 190 -4.87 3.36 8.99
C PHE A 190 -4.18 2.28 8.15
N PHE A 191 -3.02 2.60 7.59
CA PHE A 191 -2.26 1.70 6.72
C PHE A 191 -1.23 0.88 7.50
N ALA A 192 -1.03 -0.37 7.07
CA ALA A 192 0.02 -1.26 7.56
C ALA A 192 1.37 -0.98 6.91
N ALA A 193 1.36 -0.49 5.68
CA ALA A 193 2.55 -0.04 4.95
C ALA A 193 2.18 0.89 3.80
N ALA A 194 3.18 1.68 3.35
CA ALA A 194 3.07 2.53 2.18
C ALA A 194 4.26 2.38 1.24
N MET A 195 3.99 2.51 -0.06
CA MET A 195 4.98 2.39 -1.12
C MET A 195 4.79 3.47 -2.19
N PRO A 196 5.13 4.74 -1.91
CA PRO A 196 5.09 5.80 -2.92
C PRO A 196 6.22 5.65 -3.94
N ILE A 197 5.90 5.83 -5.23
CA ILE A 197 6.86 5.69 -6.33
C ILE A 197 6.90 7.00 -7.13
N CYS A 198 8.11 7.55 -7.32
CA CYS A 198 8.42 8.80 -8.05
C CYS A 198 7.43 9.93 -7.78
N GLY A 199 7.04 10.11 -6.52
CA GLY A 199 6.17 11.19 -6.06
C GLY A 199 6.91 12.21 -5.19
N GLY A 200 6.36 13.42 -5.12
CA GLY A 200 6.86 14.45 -4.22
C GLY A 200 6.19 14.38 -2.84
N VAL A 201 6.87 14.93 -1.87
CA VAL A 201 6.44 14.97 -0.47
C VAL A 201 6.98 16.21 0.23
N ASP A 202 6.29 16.67 1.26
CA ASP A 202 6.79 17.67 2.21
C ASP A 202 7.69 16.98 3.22
N GLU A 203 9.00 17.16 3.10
CA GLU A 203 9.99 16.54 3.98
C GLU A 203 9.87 16.96 5.44
N THR A 204 9.22 18.10 5.71
CA THR A 204 8.99 18.55 7.10
C THR A 204 7.93 17.73 7.83
N THR A 205 7.23 16.85 7.10
CA THR A 205 6.22 15.95 7.66
C THR A 205 6.78 14.58 8.04
N ALA A 206 8.08 14.36 8.02
CA ALA A 206 8.74 13.07 8.28
C ALA A 206 8.22 12.37 9.56
N GLU A 207 7.98 13.12 10.64
CA GLU A 207 7.47 12.59 11.91
C GLU A 207 6.10 11.89 11.79
N LEU A 208 5.27 12.25 10.81
CA LEU A 208 3.96 11.62 10.59
C LEU A 208 4.08 10.16 10.17
N TYR A 209 5.25 9.75 9.68
CA TYR A 209 5.50 8.39 9.17
C TYR A 209 6.22 7.48 10.17
N ARG A 210 6.52 7.93 11.39
CA ARG A 210 7.31 7.21 12.41
C ARG A 210 6.84 5.78 12.71
N ARG A 211 5.56 5.50 12.55
CA ARG A 211 4.98 4.18 12.83
C ARG A 211 4.49 3.45 11.58
N LEU A 212 4.83 3.95 10.41
CA LEU A 212 4.40 3.41 9.14
C LEU A 212 5.58 2.70 8.46
N PRO A 213 5.57 1.37 8.30
CA PRO A 213 6.49 0.68 7.41
C PRO A 213 6.47 1.31 6.03
N LEU A 214 7.62 1.81 5.58
CA LEU A 214 7.72 2.67 4.42
C LEU A 214 8.87 2.23 3.52
N ARG A 215 8.57 2.00 2.23
CA ARG A 215 9.57 1.92 1.15
C ARG A 215 9.18 2.83 0.02
N PHE A 216 10.11 3.60 -0.51
CA PHE A 216 9.83 4.48 -1.65
C PHE A 216 10.93 4.41 -2.70
N PHE A 217 10.56 4.74 -3.93
CA PHE A 217 11.36 4.49 -5.12
C PHE A 217 11.37 5.71 -6.03
N HIS A 218 12.53 5.97 -6.68
CA HIS A 218 12.65 7.07 -7.63
C HIS A 218 13.70 6.76 -8.69
N GLY A 219 13.53 7.30 -9.88
CA GLY A 219 14.57 7.28 -10.90
C GLY A 219 15.58 8.42 -10.70
N SER A 220 16.88 8.16 -10.78
CA SER A 220 17.92 9.16 -10.48
C SER A 220 17.98 10.32 -11.48
N VAL A 221 17.42 10.13 -12.69
CA VAL A 221 17.38 11.13 -13.77
C VAL A 221 15.94 11.45 -14.16
N ASP A 222 15.01 11.40 -13.20
CA ASP A 222 13.60 11.70 -13.41
C ASP A 222 13.42 13.15 -13.88
N GLY A 223 12.94 13.31 -15.13
CA GLY A 223 12.71 14.60 -15.76
C GLY A 223 11.30 15.19 -15.53
N ALA A 224 10.39 14.43 -14.90
CA ALA A 224 9.01 14.87 -14.65
C ALA A 224 8.78 15.28 -13.19
N VAL A 225 9.25 14.47 -12.24
CA VAL A 225 9.21 14.76 -10.81
C VAL A 225 10.63 14.76 -10.27
N PRO A 226 11.15 15.89 -9.78
CA PRO A 226 12.53 15.98 -9.32
C PRO A 226 12.85 14.94 -8.23
N VAL A 227 13.87 14.12 -8.44
CA VAL A 227 14.34 13.10 -7.49
C VAL A 227 14.73 13.70 -6.13
N GLY A 228 15.02 15.01 -6.11
CA GLY A 228 15.29 15.78 -4.89
C GLY A 228 14.22 15.66 -3.81
N TYR A 229 12.97 15.41 -4.17
CA TYR A 229 11.90 15.14 -3.20
C TYR A 229 12.21 13.89 -2.36
N SER A 230 12.51 12.78 -3.02
CA SER A 230 12.83 11.53 -2.34
C SER A 230 14.11 11.61 -1.53
N ARG A 231 15.15 12.24 -2.08
CA ARG A 231 16.45 12.42 -1.37
C ARG A 231 16.31 13.25 -0.10
N ARG A 232 15.48 14.33 -0.11
CA ARG A 232 15.23 15.14 1.09
C ARG A 232 14.40 14.39 2.12
N MET A 233 13.39 13.62 1.68
CA MET A 233 12.59 12.82 2.61
C MET A 233 13.41 11.68 3.22
N ASP A 234 14.25 11.01 2.43
CA ASP A 234 15.20 9.99 2.93
C ASP A 234 16.07 10.56 4.04
N LYS A 235 16.69 11.73 3.78
CA LYS A 235 17.48 12.43 4.79
C LYS A 235 16.65 12.80 6.02
N ALA A 236 15.45 13.35 5.84
CA ALA A 236 14.61 13.80 6.97
C ALA A 236 14.16 12.62 7.86
N LEU A 237 13.82 11.48 7.25
CA LEU A 237 13.47 10.26 7.99
C LEU A 237 14.69 9.70 8.73
N ALA A 238 15.87 9.67 8.10
CA ALA A 238 17.11 9.24 8.73
C ALA A 238 17.50 10.16 9.90
N ASP A 239 17.46 11.48 9.72
CA ASP A 239 17.75 12.46 10.77
C ASP A 239 16.80 12.31 11.96
N ALA A 240 15.54 11.93 11.72
CA ALA A 240 14.54 11.66 12.76
C ALA A 240 14.66 10.25 13.38
N GLY A 241 15.58 9.41 12.92
CA GLY A 241 15.73 8.02 13.37
C GLY A 241 14.51 7.13 13.05
N ILE A 242 13.87 7.38 11.90
CA ILE A 242 12.71 6.62 11.41
C ILE A 242 13.18 5.55 10.44
N GLU A 243 12.87 4.29 10.74
CA GLU A 243 13.20 3.18 9.86
C GLU A 243 12.39 3.25 8.57
N HIS A 244 13.06 3.17 7.44
CA HIS A 244 12.46 3.21 6.11
C HIS A 244 13.39 2.58 5.06
N GLY A 245 12.87 2.36 3.85
CA GLY A 245 13.67 1.93 2.71
C GLY A 245 13.55 2.91 1.56
N TYR A 246 14.67 3.42 1.06
CA TYR A 246 14.74 4.21 -0.16
C TYR A 246 15.53 3.47 -1.24
N THR A 247 14.96 3.40 -2.44
CA THR A 247 15.64 2.86 -3.61
C THR A 247 15.66 3.90 -4.72
N GLU A 248 16.83 4.41 -5.02
CA GLU A 248 17.06 5.26 -6.19
C GLU A 248 17.64 4.41 -7.32
N TYR A 249 16.89 4.33 -8.43
CA TYR A 249 17.34 3.55 -9.59
C TYR A 249 18.30 4.37 -10.45
N PRO A 250 19.58 3.97 -10.60
CA PRO A 250 20.56 4.73 -11.35
C PRO A 250 20.20 4.77 -12.85
N ASN A 251 20.34 5.97 -13.45
CA ASN A 251 20.07 6.24 -14.86
C ASN A 251 18.63 5.88 -15.32
N VAL A 252 17.67 5.86 -14.40
CA VAL A 252 16.25 5.64 -14.71
C VAL A 252 15.55 7.00 -14.69
N ASN A 253 14.75 7.24 -15.74
CA ASN A 253 13.88 8.40 -15.83
C ASN A 253 12.56 8.13 -15.05
N HIS A 254 11.50 8.82 -15.38
CA HIS A 254 10.24 8.84 -14.62
C HIS A 254 9.60 7.45 -14.46
N ASP A 255 9.64 6.58 -15.48
CA ASP A 255 9.13 5.20 -15.37
C ASP A 255 10.06 4.29 -14.54
N CYS A 256 10.08 4.52 -13.24
CA CYS A 256 10.70 3.58 -12.31
C CYS A 256 9.69 2.53 -11.76
N TRP A 257 8.39 2.75 -11.93
CA TRP A 257 7.33 1.87 -11.42
C TRP A 257 7.24 0.53 -12.13
N THR A 258 7.51 0.48 -13.45
CA THR A 258 7.45 -0.77 -14.21
C THR A 258 8.37 -1.83 -13.59
N ARG A 259 9.62 -1.49 -13.32
CA ARG A 259 10.57 -2.41 -12.66
C ARG A 259 10.23 -2.66 -11.19
N THR A 260 9.70 -1.66 -10.49
CA THR A 260 9.34 -1.79 -9.07
C THR A 260 8.22 -2.81 -8.89
N TYR A 261 7.14 -2.70 -9.66
CA TYR A 261 6.02 -3.66 -9.57
C TYR A 261 6.29 -5.02 -10.25
N ALA A 262 7.31 -5.12 -11.11
CA ALA A 262 7.76 -6.39 -11.66
C ALA A 262 8.62 -7.20 -10.69
N ASN A 263 9.03 -6.60 -9.58
CA ASN A 263 9.84 -7.27 -8.57
C ASN A 263 8.96 -7.88 -7.48
N ASP A 264 8.81 -9.19 -7.48
CA ASP A 264 8.02 -9.94 -6.50
C ASP A 264 8.51 -9.73 -5.05
N ASP A 265 9.81 -9.48 -4.80
CA ASP A 265 10.34 -9.21 -3.44
C ASP A 265 9.82 -7.88 -2.88
N VAL A 266 9.61 -6.89 -3.76
CA VAL A 266 9.03 -5.60 -3.36
C VAL A 266 7.56 -5.77 -2.95
N LEU A 267 6.80 -6.52 -3.71
CA LEU A 267 5.41 -6.82 -3.38
C LEU A 267 5.32 -7.73 -2.15
N ALA A 268 6.21 -8.73 -2.03
CA ALA A 268 6.30 -9.59 -0.85
C ALA A 268 6.52 -8.77 0.43
N TRP A 269 7.43 -7.79 0.38
CA TRP A 269 7.64 -6.89 1.51
C TRP A 269 6.36 -6.13 1.88
N LEU A 270 5.63 -5.56 0.91
CA LEU A 270 4.39 -4.82 1.15
C LEU A 270 3.34 -5.69 1.84
N PHE A 271 3.10 -6.88 1.30
CA PHE A 271 2.10 -7.82 1.80
C PHE A 271 2.47 -8.50 3.14
N ALA A 272 3.74 -8.47 3.52
CA ALA A 272 4.23 -9.01 4.79
C ALA A 272 3.97 -8.08 5.98
N GLN A 273 3.68 -6.79 5.75
CA GLN A 273 3.50 -5.83 6.83
C GLN A 273 2.16 -6.02 7.54
N ILE A 274 2.18 -5.92 8.85
CA ILE A 274 1.00 -6.01 9.71
C ILE A 274 1.03 -4.80 10.66
N ARG A 275 -0.03 -4.01 10.64
CA ARG A 275 -0.14 -2.84 11.50
C ARG A 275 -0.15 -3.22 12.98
N GLY A 276 0.73 -2.59 13.76
CA GLY A 276 0.82 -2.78 15.21
C GLY A 276 1.76 -3.91 15.63
N ARG A 277 2.56 -4.42 14.71
CA ARG A 277 3.67 -5.34 15.02
C ARG A 277 5.00 -4.64 14.88
#